data_455810213094c176774c3d264a798495
#
_entry.id   455810213094c176774c3d264a798495
#
_cell.length_a   1.000
_cell.length_b   1.000
_cell.length_c   1.000
_cell.angle_alpha   90.00
_cell.angle_beta   90.00
_cell.angle_gamma   90.00
#
_symmetry.space_group_name_H-M   'P 1'
#
loop_
_entity.id
_entity.type
_entity.pdbx_description
1 polymer ?
#
loop_
_entity_poly.entity_id
_entity_poly.type
_entity_poly.pdbx_seq_one_letter_code
_entity_poly.pdbx_strand_id
1 'polypeptide(L)'
;TLGGVGNGTTVDFVEVFANLDDGIEWFGGNVNVRHAAVSFCGDDSYDYDQSWDGKGQFWFSIQDQEGARGGEWDGSEASDLNPKVSPVISHATFIGGGTTTVNPDNNDALRIRNDGAAHVHNSVFTGFARRAIGIDNNSWQRFLDGDITFDNNVFSDFVAGTDFTSLVSAMDVPALVSHLETRGN
;
A
#
# COMPACT_ATOMS: atom_id res chain seq x y z
N THR A 1 5.15 3.18 -15.17
CA THR A 1 4.18 4.26 -14.91
C THR A 1 2.95 4.11 -15.79
N LEU A 2 1.72 4.30 -15.25
CA LEU A 2 0.43 4.25 -15.93
C LEU A 2 -0.33 5.56 -15.65
N GLY A 3 -0.32 6.51 -16.59
CA GLY A 3 -0.95 7.83 -16.43
C GLY A 3 -2.37 7.88 -17.03
N GLY A 4 -3.41 8.09 -16.21
CA GLY A 4 -4.79 8.28 -16.65
C GLY A 4 -5.42 7.10 -17.38
N VAL A 5 -4.92 5.89 -17.17
CA VAL A 5 -5.37 4.70 -17.93
C VAL A 5 -6.74 4.24 -17.42
N GLY A 6 -7.67 4.03 -18.35
CA GLY A 6 -9.05 3.65 -18.04
C GLY A 6 -9.25 2.14 -17.86
N ASN A 7 -10.35 1.77 -17.22
CA ASN A 7 -10.72 0.39 -16.88
C ASN A 7 -11.08 -0.50 -18.10
N GLY A 8 -11.14 0.05 -19.30
CA GLY A 8 -11.24 -0.71 -20.54
C GLY A 8 -9.92 -1.33 -20.99
N THR A 9 -8.80 -0.96 -20.35
CA THR A 9 -7.47 -1.52 -20.62
C THR A 9 -7.25 -2.79 -19.81
N THR A 10 -6.74 -3.82 -20.45
CA THR A 10 -6.35 -5.06 -19.76
C THR A 10 -4.89 -4.98 -19.35
N VAL A 11 -4.61 -5.10 -18.02
CA VAL A 11 -3.28 -5.26 -17.46
C VAL A 11 -3.31 -6.52 -16.60
N ASP A 12 -2.71 -7.59 -17.09
CA ASP A 12 -2.74 -8.90 -16.49
C ASP A 12 -1.43 -9.67 -16.76
N PHE A 13 -0.95 -10.45 -15.80
CA PHE A 13 0.30 -11.22 -15.87
C PHE A 13 1.52 -10.35 -16.20
N VAL A 14 1.71 -9.28 -15.44
CA VAL A 14 2.84 -8.34 -15.58
C VAL A 14 3.88 -8.62 -14.51
N GLU A 15 5.14 -8.63 -14.91
CA GLU A 15 6.28 -8.68 -13.99
C GLU A 15 7.17 -7.44 -14.17
N VAL A 16 7.60 -6.86 -13.04
CA VAL A 16 8.65 -5.84 -12.99
C VAL A 16 9.77 -6.36 -12.11
N PHE A 17 10.98 -6.37 -12.63
CA PHE A 17 12.15 -6.91 -11.96
C PHE A 17 13.30 -5.90 -11.95
N ALA A 18 13.82 -5.60 -10.75
CA ALA A 18 15.00 -4.78 -10.54
C ALA A 18 14.94 -3.40 -11.23
N ASN A 19 13.78 -2.72 -11.16
CA ASN A 19 13.69 -1.32 -11.54
C ASN A 19 14.40 -0.43 -10.50
N LEU A 20 15.00 0.68 -10.93
CA LEU A 20 15.72 1.59 -10.02
C LEU A 20 14.77 2.52 -9.23
N ASP A 21 13.55 2.61 -9.63
CA ASP A 21 12.47 3.40 -9.08
C ASP A 21 11.32 2.45 -8.72
N ASP A 22 10.09 2.90 -8.71
CA ASP A 22 8.91 2.09 -8.39
C ASP A 22 8.75 0.85 -9.28
N GLY A 23 8.10 -0.15 -8.73
CA GLY A 23 7.68 -1.31 -9.48
C GLY A 23 6.58 -0.96 -10.47
N ILE A 24 5.38 -0.70 -10.00
CA ILE A 24 4.25 -0.23 -10.82
C ILE A 24 3.68 1.02 -10.15
N GLU A 25 3.61 2.11 -10.93
CA GLU A 25 3.12 3.39 -10.46
C GLU A 25 1.96 3.89 -11.32
N TRP A 26 0.92 4.43 -10.68
CA TRP A 26 -0.26 4.97 -11.32
C TRP A 26 -0.41 6.45 -11.01
N PHE A 27 -0.66 7.27 -12.04
CA PHE A 27 -1.09 8.66 -11.90
C PHE A 27 -2.55 8.80 -12.34
N GLY A 28 -3.47 8.67 -11.39
CA GLY A 28 -4.90 8.72 -11.67
C GLY A 28 -5.40 7.59 -12.59
N GLY A 29 -6.59 7.79 -13.14
CA GLY A 29 -7.24 6.76 -13.95
C GLY A 29 -7.94 5.70 -13.10
N ASN A 30 -8.37 4.62 -13.73
CA ASN A 30 -9.11 3.54 -13.05
C ASN A 30 -8.87 2.15 -13.67
N VAL A 31 -7.70 1.93 -14.24
CA VAL A 31 -7.32 0.63 -14.78
C VAL A 31 -7.24 -0.41 -13.67
N ASN A 32 -7.77 -1.60 -13.94
CA ASN A 32 -7.64 -2.74 -13.04
C ASN A 32 -6.39 -3.54 -13.40
N VAL A 33 -5.66 -3.99 -12.38
CA VAL A 33 -4.42 -4.78 -12.55
C VAL A 33 -4.53 -6.09 -11.79
N ARG A 34 -4.33 -7.20 -12.49
CA ARG A 34 -4.34 -8.54 -11.91
C ARG A 34 -3.04 -9.28 -12.19
N HIS A 35 -2.71 -10.22 -11.30
CA HIS A 35 -1.52 -11.07 -11.41
C HIS A 35 -0.26 -10.26 -11.74
N ALA A 36 0.02 -9.26 -10.90
CA ALA A 36 1.22 -8.45 -11.01
C ALA A 36 2.28 -8.91 -10.02
N ALA A 37 3.51 -9.07 -10.47
CA ALA A 37 4.66 -9.39 -9.65
C ALA A 37 5.69 -8.26 -9.74
N VAL A 38 6.17 -7.81 -8.59
CA VAL A 38 7.22 -6.79 -8.47
C VAL A 38 8.33 -7.35 -7.60
N SER A 39 9.56 -7.32 -8.09
CA SER A 39 10.70 -7.88 -7.37
C SER A 39 11.90 -6.95 -7.41
N PHE A 40 12.45 -6.62 -6.24
CA PHE A 40 13.73 -5.94 -6.07
C PHE A 40 13.79 -4.58 -6.76
N CYS A 41 12.73 -3.79 -6.67
CA CYS A 41 12.71 -2.40 -7.12
C CYS A 41 13.35 -1.49 -6.07
N GLY A 42 13.94 -0.38 -6.54
CA GLY A 42 14.73 0.52 -5.70
C GLY A 42 13.91 1.50 -4.89
N ASP A 43 12.62 1.65 -5.18
CA ASP A 43 11.68 2.45 -4.40
C ASP A 43 10.43 1.61 -4.05
N ASP A 44 9.24 2.11 -4.19
CA ASP A 44 8.02 1.42 -3.76
C ASP A 44 7.60 0.30 -4.72
N SER A 45 7.06 -0.79 -4.20
CA SER A 45 6.64 -1.88 -5.09
C SER A 45 5.39 -1.52 -5.88
N TYR A 46 4.41 -0.90 -5.23
CA TYR A 46 3.16 -0.44 -5.84
C TYR A 46 2.84 0.96 -5.35
N ASP A 47 3.02 1.94 -6.20
CA ASP A 47 2.73 3.33 -5.91
C ASP A 47 1.53 3.84 -6.69
N TYR A 48 0.69 4.66 -6.09
CA TYR A 48 -0.32 5.39 -6.82
C TYR A 48 -0.53 6.80 -6.29
N ASP A 49 -0.68 7.69 -7.26
CA ASP A 49 -0.91 9.10 -7.12
C ASP A 49 -2.18 9.58 -7.83
N GLN A 50 -2.54 10.82 -7.57
CA GLN A 50 -3.59 11.54 -8.30
C GLN A 50 -4.92 10.81 -8.36
N SER A 51 -5.29 10.19 -7.23
CA SER A 51 -6.59 9.53 -7.07
C SER A 51 -6.84 8.42 -8.10
N TRP A 52 -5.90 7.49 -8.25
CA TRP A 52 -6.18 6.26 -8.99
C TRP A 52 -7.34 5.49 -8.34
N ASP A 53 -8.35 5.09 -9.13
CA ASP A 53 -9.58 4.42 -8.70
C ASP A 53 -9.75 3.04 -9.31
N GLY A 54 -8.69 2.28 -9.35
CA GLY A 54 -8.70 0.94 -9.90
C GLY A 54 -8.87 -0.15 -8.85
N LYS A 55 -8.73 -1.40 -9.34
CA LYS A 55 -8.71 -2.59 -8.48
C LYS A 55 -7.44 -3.39 -8.73
N GLY A 56 -6.81 -3.79 -7.62
CA GLY A 56 -5.67 -4.69 -7.60
C GLY A 56 -6.05 -6.06 -7.08
N GLN A 57 -5.66 -7.13 -7.78
CA GLN A 57 -5.89 -8.49 -7.30
C GLN A 57 -4.74 -9.42 -7.68
N PHE A 58 -4.36 -10.29 -6.72
CA PHE A 58 -3.25 -11.22 -6.89
C PHE A 58 -1.94 -10.49 -7.19
N TRP A 59 -1.65 -9.46 -6.38
CA TRP A 59 -0.38 -8.76 -6.43
C TRP A 59 0.65 -9.49 -5.57
N PHE A 60 1.86 -9.55 -6.04
CA PHE A 60 3.00 -10.08 -5.31
C PHE A 60 4.13 -9.06 -5.32
N SER A 61 4.74 -8.80 -4.18
CA SER A 61 6.01 -8.10 -4.14
C SER A 61 7.01 -8.75 -3.20
N ILE A 62 8.29 -8.65 -3.57
CA ILE A 62 9.42 -8.97 -2.71
C ILE A 62 10.48 -7.88 -2.87
N GLN A 63 10.89 -7.32 -1.74
CA GLN A 63 11.92 -6.29 -1.69
C GLN A 63 13.23 -6.87 -1.18
N ASP A 64 14.33 -6.26 -1.59
CA ASP A 64 15.65 -6.46 -0.99
C ASP A 64 15.98 -5.33 0.00
N GLN A 65 17.26 -5.10 0.23
CA GLN A 65 17.72 -4.09 1.19
C GLN A 65 17.51 -2.63 0.71
N GLU A 66 17.32 -2.40 -0.57
CA GLU A 66 17.28 -1.06 -1.18
C GLU A 66 15.86 -0.55 -1.44
N GLY A 67 14.87 -1.44 -1.55
CA GLY A 67 13.48 -1.07 -1.76
C GLY A 67 12.92 -0.19 -0.64
N ALA A 68 11.94 0.66 -0.93
CA ALA A 68 11.29 1.52 0.05
C ALA A 68 10.08 0.85 0.69
N ARG A 69 8.88 0.98 0.16
CA ARG A 69 7.65 0.45 0.76
C ARG A 69 7.04 -0.67 -0.08
N GLY A 70 6.20 -1.46 0.54
CA GLY A 70 5.34 -2.38 -0.21
C GLY A 70 4.32 -1.64 -1.05
N GLY A 71 3.75 -0.58 -0.49
CA GLY A 71 2.89 0.37 -1.19
C GLY A 71 2.95 1.77 -0.60
N GLU A 72 3.06 2.78 -1.46
CA GLU A 72 2.87 4.20 -1.13
C GLU A 72 1.64 4.69 -1.89
N TRP A 73 0.64 5.19 -1.16
CA TRP A 73 -0.69 5.39 -1.72
C TRP A 73 -1.18 6.80 -1.46
N ASP A 74 -1.06 7.63 -2.48
CA ASP A 74 -1.39 9.03 -2.44
C ASP A 74 -2.74 9.33 -3.12
N GLY A 75 -3.49 10.21 -2.51
CA GLY A 75 -4.69 10.76 -3.13
C GLY A 75 -4.34 11.88 -4.10
N SER A 76 -4.39 13.11 -3.62
CA SER A 76 -4.05 14.28 -4.42
C SER A 76 -3.46 15.37 -3.54
N GLU A 77 -2.36 15.94 -3.96
CA GLU A 77 -1.79 17.13 -3.31
C GLU A 77 -2.71 18.36 -3.39
N ALA A 78 -3.62 18.36 -4.38
CA ALA A 78 -4.65 19.36 -4.54
C ALA A 78 -6.02 18.69 -4.39
N SER A 79 -6.40 18.37 -3.17
CA SER A 79 -7.59 17.57 -2.80
C SER A 79 -8.91 18.00 -3.45
N ASP A 80 -9.01 19.25 -3.88
CA ASP A 80 -10.23 19.79 -4.47
C ASP A 80 -10.35 19.54 -5.98
N LEU A 81 -9.29 19.09 -6.65
CA LEU A 81 -9.24 18.92 -8.10
C LEU A 81 -9.45 17.48 -8.55
N ASN A 82 -9.18 16.51 -7.69
CA ASN A 82 -9.32 15.10 -8.00
C ASN A 82 -10.49 14.48 -7.22
N PRO A 83 -11.19 13.49 -7.80
CA PRO A 83 -12.26 12.83 -7.08
C PRO A 83 -11.70 12.10 -5.84
N LYS A 84 -12.46 12.09 -4.76
CA LYS A 84 -12.18 11.21 -3.62
C LYS A 84 -12.52 9.79 -4.02
N VAL A 85 -11.51 8.93 -4.03
CA VAL A 85 -11.62 7.53 -4.48
C VAL A 85 -11.07 6.59 -3.41
N SER A 86 -11.43 5.32 -3.48
CA SER A 86 -10.96 4.29 -2.57
C SER A 86 -10.67 3.01 -3.36
N PRO A 87 -9.47 2.89 -3.93
CA PRO A 87 -9.06 1.69 -4.65
C PRO A 87 -9.24 0.43 -3.81
N VAL A 88 -9.50 -0.69 -4.48
CA VAL A 88 -9.67 -1.98 -3.80
C VAL A 88 -8.51 -2.90 -4.13
N ILE A 89 -7.76 -3.31 -3.12
CA ILE A 89 -6.66 -4.26 -3.25
C ILE A 89 -7.01 -5.55 -2.50
N SER A 90 -6.90 -6.69 -3.18
CA SER A 90 -7.23 -7.97 -2.57
C SER A 90 -6.30 -9.09 -3.00
N HIS A 91 -6.10 -10.06 -2.09
CA HIS A 91 -5.25 -11.23 -2.33
C HIS A 91 -3.82 -10.84 -2.75
N ALA A 92 -3.29 -9.80 -2.11
CA ALA A 92 -1.91 -9.39 -2.29
C ALA A 92 -0.99 -10.13 -1.30
N THR A 93 0.28 -10.29 -1.69
CA THR A 93 1.35 -10.77 -0.81
C THR A 93 2.56 -9.88 -0.96
N PHE A 94 2.88 -9.12 0.08
CA PHE A 94 4.02 -8.20 0.09
C PHE A 94 5.05 -8.69 1.11
N ILE A 95 6.29 -8.84 0.65
CA ILE A 95 7.42 -9.31 1.45
C ILE A 95 8.49 -8.22 1.48
N GLY A 96 8.78 -7.69 2.65
CA GLY A 96 9.78 -6.64 2.86
C GLY A 96 11.21 -7.16 2.98
N GLY A 97 12.19 -6.25 2.99
CA GLY A 97 13.62 -6.54 3.14
C GLY A 97 14.07 -6.89 4.58
N GLY A 98 13.18 -6.80 5.56
CA GLY A 98 13.45 -7.18 6.94
C GLY A 98 14.62 -6.41 7.57
N THR A 99 15.48 -7.13 8.28
CA THR A 99 16.64 -6.56 8.99
C THR A 99 17.78 -6.14 8.05
N THR A 100 17.76 -6.52 6.79
CA THR A 100 18.78 -6.17 5.80
C THR A 100 18.55 -4.82 5.14
N THR A 101 17.39 -4.24 5.35
CA THR A 101 17.00 -2.92 4.84
C THR A 101 18.03 -1.84 5.17
N VAL A 102 18.51 -1.13 4.16
CA VAL A 102 19.41 0.02 4.27
C VAL A 102 18.74 1.34 3.86
N ASN A 103 17.66 1.28 3.10
CA ASN A 103 16.89 2.46 2.70
C ASN A 103 16.16 3.03 3.92
N PRO A 104 16.36 4.31 4.30
CA PRO A 104 15.70 4.90 5.46
C PRO A 104 14.18 4.99 5.32
N ASP A 105 13.66 4.98 4.10
CA ASP A 105 12.22 4.98 3.79
C ASP A 105 11.62 3.58 3.72
N ASN A 106 12.45 2.55 3.62
CA ASN A 106 12.03 1.15 3.66
C ASN A 106 11.64 0.73 5.07
N ASN A 107 10.47 1.12 5.47
CA ASN A 107 10.06 0.80 6.82
C ASN A 107 8.62 0.35 6.94
N ASP A 108 7.78 0.68 5.99
CA ASP A 108 6.35 0.45 6.09
C ASP A 108 5.90 -0.54 5.01
N ALA A 109 5.05 -1.51 5.34
CA ALA A 109 4.43 -2.33 4.32
C ALA A 109 3.47 -1.48 3.47
N LEU A 110 2.71 -0.60 4.13
CA LEU A 110 1.78 0.32 3.47
C LEU A 110 1.90 1.72 4.06
N ARG A 111 1.97 2.73 3.21
CA ARG A 111 1.89 4.14 3.55
C ARG A 111 0.75 4.79 2.78
N ILE A 112 -0.21 5.39 3.50
CA ILE A 112 -1.35 6.13 2.92
C ILE A 112 -1.22 7.59 3.31
N ARG A 113 -1.18 8.47 2.33
CA ARG A 113 -0.92 9.90 2.54
C ARG A 113 -1.66 10.78 1.52
N ASN A 114 -1.62 12.11 1.72
CA ASN A 114 -2.13 13.13 0.79
C ASN A 114 -3.60 12.91 0.37
N ASP A 115 -4.51 12.70 1.35
CA ASP A 115 -5.92 12.37 1.11
C ASP A 115 -6.13 11.01 0.37
N GLY A 116 -5.11 10.15 0.39
CA GLY A 116 -5.18 8.78 -0.14
C GLY A 116 -6.12 7.90 0.67
N ALA A 117 -6.60 6.84 0.02
CA ALA A 117 -7.48 5.85 0.64
C ALA A 117 -7.38 4.49 -0.06
N ALA A 118 -7.75 3.42 0.62
CA ALA A 118 -7.79 2.07 0.06
C ALA A 118 -8.70 1.14 0.87
N HIS A 119 -9.31 0.18 0.21
CA HIS A 119 -9.89 -1.01 0.84
C HIS A 119 -8.98 -2.22 0.59
N VAL A 120 -8.43 -2.79 1.66
CA VAL A 120 -7.46 -3.89 1.57
C VAL A 120 -8.03 -5.15 2.19
N HIS A 121 -8.12 -6.22 1.41
CA HIS A 121 -8.75 -7.46 1.86
C HIS A 121 -7.91 -8.70 1.58
N ASN A 122 -7.97 -9.68 2.48
CA ASN A 122 -7.46 -11.04 2.26
C ASN A 122 -6.01 -11.05 1.77
N SER A 123 -5.16 -10.20 2.33
CA SER A 123 -3.79 -9.99 1.88
C SER A 123 -2.79 -10.33 2.97
N VAL A 124 -1.53 -10.55 2.59
CA VAL A 124 -0.44 -10.88 3.50
C VAL A 124 0.67 -9.83 3.38
N PHE A 125 1.08 -9.28 4.51
CA PHE A 125 2.18 -8.33 4.64
C PHE A 125 3.18 -8.88 5.65
N THR A 126 4.41 -9.13 5.23
CA THR A 126 5.39 -9.81 6.08
C THR A 126 6.82 -9.33 5.81
N GLY A 127 7.67 -9.45 6.81
CA GLY A 127 9.11 -9.20 6.66
C GLY A 127 9.51 -7.74 6.51
N PHE A 128 8.68 -6.77 6.88
CA PHE A 128 9.05 -5.35 6.83
C PHE A 128 9.80 -4.90 8.10
N ALA A 129 10.66 -3.89 7.95
CA ALA A 129 11.54 -3.46 9.03
C ALA A 129 10.79 -2.78 10.19
N ARG A 130 9.70 -2.05 9.91
CA ARG A 130 9.05 -1.24 10.95
C ARG A 130 7.54 -1.39 11.02
N ARG A 131 6.78 -0.82 10.08
CA ARG A 131 5.33 -0.69 10.21
C ARG A 131 4.58 -1.60 9.26
N ALA A 132 3.44 -2.07 9.72
CA ALA A 132 2.44 -2.66 8.85
C ALA A 132 1.68 -1.58 8.06
N ILE A 133 1.27 -0.51 8.77
CA ILE A 133 0.43 0.54 8.19
C ILE A 133 0.83 1.90 8.75
N GLY A 134 1.06 2.86 7.86
CA GLY A 134 1.15 4.28 8.17
C GLY A 134 0.03 5.06 7.48
N ILE A 135 -0.75 5.82 8.25
CA ILE A 135 -1.75 6.76 7.74
C ILE A 135 -1.36 8.16 8.19
N ASP A 136 -1.14 9.08 7.27
CA ASP A 136 -0.80 10.45 7.61
C ASP A 136 -2.01 11.29 8.04
N ASN A 137 -1.73 12.51 8.51
CA ASN A 137 -2.77 13.40 9.00
C ASN A 137 -3.78 13.80 7.93
N ASN A 138 -3.36 13.93 6.68
CA ASN A 138 -4.25 14.35 5.58
C ASN A 138 -5.21 13.22 5.19
N SER A 139 -4.76 11.96 5.30
CA SER A 139 -5.58 10.78 5.01
C SER A 139 -6.41 10.29 6.22
N TRP A 140 -6.17 10.87 7.42
CA TRP A 140 -6.87 10.39 8.62
C TRP A 140 -8.37 10.58 8.55
N GLN A 141 -8.86 11.68 7.97
CA GLN A 141 -10.30 11.89 7.80
C GLN A 141 -10.92 10.83 6.89
N ARG A 142 -10.19 10.35 5.86
CA ARG A 142 -10.64 9.27 4.98
C ARG A 142 -10.84 7.95 5.74
N PHE A 143 -9.96 7.69 6.72
CA PHE A 143 -10.14 6.54 7.62
C PHE A 143 -11.41 6.68 8.48
N LEU A 144 -11.67 7.85 9.07
CA LEU A 144 -12.87 8.11 9.87
C LEU A 144 -14.16 8.03 9.05
N ASP A 145 -14.13 8.43 7.80
CA ASP A 145 -15.24 8.37 6.84
C ASP A 145 -15.50 6.94 6.33
N GLY A 146 -14.59 5.98 6.60
CA GLY A 146 -14.69 4.59 6.18
C GLY A 146 -14.13 4.32 4.77
N ASP A 147 -13.43 5.26 4.19
CA ASP A 147 -12.78 5.14 2.88
C ASP A 147 -11.47 4.34 2.94
N ILE A 148 -10.92 4.15 4.15
CA ILE A 148 -9.76 3.27 4.39
C ILE A 148 -10.22 2.12 5.26
N THR A 149 -10.10 0.88 4.75
CA THR A 149 -10.42 -0.32 5.53
C THR A 149 -9.40 -1.43 5.30
N PHE A 150 -9.19 -2.23 6.34
CA PHE A 150 -8.36 -3.41 6.30
C PHE A 150 -9.17 -4.59 6.85
N ASP A 151 -9.44 -5.60 6.02
CA ASP A 151 -10.30 -6.72 6.40
C ASP A 151 -9.64 -8.08 6.08
N ASN A 152 -9.54 -8.94 7.08
CA ASN A 152 -9.04 -10.31 6.93
C ASN A 152 -7.63 -10.39 6.32
N ASN A 153 -6.72 -9.51 6.74
CA ASN A 153 -5.33 -9.53 6.30
C ASN A 153 -4.44 -10.20 7.36
N VAL A 154 -3.27 -10.66 6.94
CA VAL A 154 -2.23 -11.19 7.82
C VAL A 154 -1.05 -10.24 7.84
N PHE A 155 -0.65 -9.82 9.03
CA PHE A 155 0.55 -9.02 9.28
C PHE A 155 1.50 -9.83 10.16
N SER A 156 2.69 -10.17 9.67
CA SER A 156 3.63 -11.05 10.39
C SER A 156 5.09 -10.66 10.16
N ASP A 157 5.96 -11.12 11.05
CA ASP A 157 7.42 -11.02 10.94
C ASP A 157 7.97 -9.59 10.74
N PHE A 158 7.33 -8.61 11.35
CA PHE A 158 7.85 -7.24 11.40
C PHE A 158 8.99 -7.14 12.42
N VAL A 159 10.09 -6.48 12.04
CA VAL A 159 11.24 -6.29 12.94
C VAL A 159 10.87 -5.45 14.16
N ALA A 160 9.95 -4.49 14.00
CA ALA A 160 9.51 -3.59 15.08
C ALA A 160 8.68 -4.29 16.16
N GLY A 161 8.12 -5.46 15.91
CA GLY A 161 7.33 -6.19 16.91
C GLY A 161 6.21 -7.05 16.31
N THR A 162 5.29 -7.48 17.17
CA THR A 162 4.21 -8.39 16.82
C THR A 162 2.82 -7.86 17.16
N ASP A 163 2.71 -6.75 17.88
CA ASP A 163 1.44 -6.14 18.24
C ASP A 163 1.15 -4.90 17.38
N PHE A 164 -0.11 -4.68 17.06
CA PHE A 164 -0.50 -3.56 16.19
C PHE A 164 -0.12 -2.19 16.77
N THR A 165 -0.02 -2.02 18.08
CA THR A 165 0.39 -0.74 18.67
C THR A 165 1.81 -0.33 18.23
N SER A 166 2.70 -1.30 18.07
CA SER A 166 4.06 -1.07 17.57
C SER A 166 4.13 -1.00 16.03
N LEU A 167 3.16 -1.57 15.35
CA LEU A 167 3.17 -1.74 13.89
C LEU A 167 2.38 -0.68 13.11
N VAL A 168 1.70 0.26 13.78
CA VAL A 168 0.93 1.28 13.09
C VAL A 168 1.39 2.70 13.42
N SER A 169 1.12 3.63 12.50
CA SER A 169 1.31 5.07 12.69
C SER A 169 0.10 5.81 12.16
N ALA A 170 -0.58 6.58 13.01
CA ALA A 170 -1.78 7.33 12.69
C ALA A 170 -1.98 8.49 13.68
N MET A 171 -2.94 9.38 13.43
CA MET A 171 -3.33 10.43 14.38
C MET A 171 -3.89 9.85 15.68
N ASP A 172 -4.64 8.75 15.59
CA ASP A 172 -5.18 8.01 16.74
C ASP A 172 -4.83 6.53 16.57
N VAL A 173 -3.68 6.13 17.12
CA VAL A 173 -3.20 4.74 17.09
C VAL A 173 -4.20 3.78 17.72
N PRO A 174 -4.77 4.01 18.91
CA PRO A 174 -5.82 3.15 19.47
C PRO A 174 -7.01 2.91 18.54
N ALA A 175 -7.48 3.92 17.82
CA ALA A 175 -8.60 3.76 16.88
C ALA A 175 -8.22 2.85 15.71
N LEU A 176 -7.04 3.00 15.13
CA LEU A 176 -6.57 2.13 14.06
C LEU A 176 -6.32 0.70 14.54
N VAL A 177 -5.74 0.53 15.71
CA VAL A 177 -5.54 -0.81 16.33
C VAL A 177 -6.88 -1.51 16.53
N SER A 178 -7.87 -0.82 17.11
CA SER A 178 -9.22 -1.38 17.31
C SER A 178 -9.88 -1.79 15.98
N HIS A 179 -9.69 -1.00 14.93
CA HIS A 179 -10.16 -1.34 13.59
C HIS A 179 -9.54 -2.64 13.09
N LEU A 180 -8.22 -2.78 13.22
CA LEU A 180 -7.50 -3.98 12.76
C LEU A 180 -7.92 -5.23 13.54
N GLU A 181 -7.97 -5.16 14.87
CA GLU A 181 -8.31 -6.29 15.74
C GLU A 181 -9.75 -6.79 15.55
N THR A 182 -10.67 -5.90 15.22
CA THR A 182 -12.11 -6.26 15.08
C THR A 182 -12.49 -6.74 13.69
N ARG A 183 -11.60 -6.64 12.70
CA ARG A 183 -11.87 -6.97 11.30
C ARG A 183 -11.12 -8.20 10.79
N GLY A 184 -10.67 -9.06 11.69
CA GLY A 184 -10.05 -10.34 11.34
C GLY A 184 -8.62 -10.25 10.80
N ASN A 185 -7.91 -9.16 11.12
CA ASN A 185 -6.51 -8.99 10.74
C ASN A 185 -5.56 -9.64 11.74
#